data_70463d2c8b19893a8a2ca2d16fbaa2b0
#
_entry.id   70463d2c8b19893a8a2ca2d16fbaa2b0
#
_cell.length_a   1.000
_cell.length_b   1.000
_cell.length_c   1.000
_cell.angle_alpha   90.00
_cell.angle_beta   90.00
_cell.angle_gamma   90.00
#
_symmetry.space_group_name_H-M   'P 1'
#
loop_
_entity.id
_entity.type
_entity.pdbx_description
1 polymer ?
#
loop_
_entity_poly.entity_id
_entity_poly.type
_entity_poly.pdbx_seq_one_letter_code
_entity_poly.pdbx_strand_id
1 'polypeptide(L)'
;MKNIFLILLLIVNSSLLFSQKITVAKDGSGNYKTIQEAINSLDTTTMKQRTIFIKNGLYPEKLMIEKSYFKLCGESEKGVIIKISLPRDVWRCGNPDDYGAATINVKGHDLAFENLTVINSYGFEANGDSTIVCANESSGNGTVSKDRYALPREKGEEIGKKIVRKDGHQFAFRSMPGATRLTFLNCTFRAGGGDTVSPWDVEGGMYYFKNCTMEGGVDFYCPRGWAWAEDCHFICHNMNAAIWHDGTNYESEKTVLKNCTFEGDKGYKLGRYHRPAQFYLLDCNFDENMADAEIYHVVSGRQSDSPDPKWGHRVYYQNCHRKGGDYAWNKDNLKIDPKIITVDWVFEGKWKPF
;
A
#
# COMPACT_ATOMS: atom_id res chain seq x y z
N MET A 1 46.05 63.47 19.51
CA MET A 1 44.77 62.97 18.98
C MET A 1 44.99 61.47 18.65
N LYS A 2 44.49 60.62 19.51
CA LYS A 2 44.60 59.18 19.32
C LYS A 2 43.27 58.62 18.81
N ASN A 3 43.26 58.10 17.58
CA ASN A 3 42.08 57.48 17.00
C ASN A 3 41.97 56.02 17.51
N ILE A 4 40.95 55.75 18.29
CA ILE A 4 40.60 54.38 18.74
C ILE A 4 39.68 53.80 17.67
N PHE A 5 40.16 52.81 16.93
CA PHE A 5 39.35 51.97 16.00
C PHE A 5 38.62 50.91 16.82
N LEU A 6 37.31 51.08 16.94
CA LEU A 6 36.42 50.09 17.56
C LEU A 6 36.09 49.02 16.54
N ILE A 7 36.70 47.84 16.63
CA ILE A 7 36.35 46.66 15.80
C ILE A 7 35.13 45.99 16.43
N LEU A 8 33.98 46.15 15.77
CA LEU A 8 32.76 45.47 16.14
C LEU A 8 32.81 44.03 15.59
N LEU A 9 33.04 43.03 16.47
CA LEU A 9 33.05 41.62 16.12
C LEU A 9 31.59 41.16 15.99
N LEU A 10 31.07 41.08 14.76
CA LEU A 10 29.79 40.47 14.45
C LEU A 10 29.94 38.93 14.58
N ILE A 11 29.52 38.40 15.71
CA ILE A 11 29.35 36.94 15.88
C ILE A 11 28.10 36.57 15.10
N VAL A 12 28.29 36.09 13.87
CA VAL A 12 27.23 35.43 13.09
C VAL A 12 27.00 34.04 13.73
N ASN A 13 25.99 33.95 14.60
CA ASN A 13 25.48 32.70 15.06
C ASN A 13 24.84 31.98 13.86
N SER A 14 25.63 31.23 13.09
CA SER A 14 25.12 30.23 12.16
C SER A 14 24.55 29.09 13.02
N SER A 15 23.29 29.21 13.39
CA SER A 15 22.50 28.07 13.85
C SER A 15 22.44 27.09 12.68
N LEU A 16 23.35 26.12 12.71
CA LEU A 16 23.23 24.90 11.93
C LEU A 16 21.87 24.30 12.31
N LEU A 17 20.88 24.52 11.46
CA LEU A 17 19.60 23.83 11.49
C LEU A 17 19.87 22.34 11.19
N PHE A 18 20.37 21.62 12.20
CA PHE A 18 20.29 20.18 12.18
C PHE A 18 18.80 19.84 12.09
N SER A 19 18.37 19.30 10.97
CA SER A 19 17.08 18.62 10.89
C SER A 19 17.06 17.61 12.05
N GLN A 20 16.27 17.91 13.09
CA GLN A 20 16.25 17.10 14.31
C GLN A 20 15.75 15.71 13.91
N LYS A 21 16.67 14.76 13.87
CA LYS A 21 16.38 13.35 13.58
C LYS A 21 15.61 12.80 14.78
N ILE A 22 14.31 12.58 14.62
CA ILE A 22 13.50 11.91 15.63
C ILE A 22 13.84 10.43 15.61
N THR A 23 14.19 9.88 16.75
CA THR A 23 14.54 8.45 16.91
C THR A 23 13.52 7.75 17.79
N VAL A 24 12.99 6.63 17.30
CA VAL A 24 12.15 5.70 18.07
C VAL A 24 12.99 4.50 18.47
N ALA A 25 12.98 4.16 19.77
CA ALA A 25 13.67 2.99 20.30
C ALA A 25 12.91 2.44 21.52
N LYS A 26 12.56 1.17 21.48
CA LYS A 26 11.81 0.50 22.57
C LYS A 26 12.57 0.45 23.89
N ASP A 27 13.87 0.38 23.84
CA ASP A 27 14.76 0.37 25.01
C ASP A 27 14.87 1.73 25.72
N GLY A 28 14.25 2.77 25.16
CA GLY A 28 14.27 4.14 25.67
C GLY A 28 15.51 4.94 25.27
N SER A 29 16.37 4.41 24.40
CA SER A 29 17.55 5.14 23.89
C SER A 29 17.21 6.17 22.81
N GLY A 30 15.95 6.24 22.36
CA GLY A 30 15.44 7.23 21.41
C GLY A 30 14.67 8.37 22.07
N ASN A 31 14.14 9.25 21.24
CA ASN A 31 13.26 10.35 21.68
C ASN A 31 11.89 9.82 22.12
N TYR A 32 11.44 8.73 21.49
CA TYR A 32 10.14 8.09 21.73
C TYR A 32 10.31 6.57 21.84
N LYS A 33 9.42 5.93 22.59
CA LYS A 33 9.37 4.46 22.68
C LYS A 33 8.43 3.83 21.67
N THR A 34 7.46 4.59 21.15
CA THR A 34 6.49 4.14 20.16
C THR A 34 6.58 4.99 18.89
N ILE A 35 6.24 4.34 17.77
CA ILE A 35 6.23 5.01 16.45
C ILE A 35 5.08 6.04 16.41
N GLN A 36 3.93 5.69 16.98
CA GLN A 36 2.77 6.59 16.96
C GLN A 36 3.04 7.88 17.74
N GLU A 37 3.72 7.83 18.89
CA GLU A 37 4.12 9.03 19.65
C GLU A 37 5.03 9.94 18.81
N ALA A 38 6.00 9.35 18.11
CA ALA A 38 6.90 10.11 17.24
C ALA A 38 6.13 10.78 16.07
N ILE A 39 5.18 10.08 15.46
CA ILE A 39 4.30 10.66 14.42
C ILE A 39 3.48 11.81 15.00
N ASN A 40 2.89 11.62 16.18
CA ASN A 40 2.05 12.63 16.82
C ASN A 40 2.83 13.91 17.18
N SER A 41 4.14 13.80 17.45
CA SER A 41 4.99 14.93 17.78
C SER A 41 5.36 15.82 16.59
N LEU A 42 5.15 15.35 15.35
CA LEU A 42 5.49 16.13 14.16
C LEU A 42 4.62 17.39 14.07
N ASP A 43 5.24 18.52 13.76
CA ASP A 43 4.55 19.75 13.41
C ASP A 43 3.81 19.60 12.06
N THR A 44 2.63 20.17 11.97
CA THR A 44 1.78 20.13 10.77
C THR A 44 1.97 21.34 9.86
N THR A 45 2.72 22.34 10.28
CA THR A 45 2.88 23.60 9.54
C THR A 45 3.98 23.56 8.47
N THR A 46 4.87 22.59 8.53
CA THR A 46 6.00 22.48 7.59
C THR A 46 5.74 21.49 6.45
N MET A 47 6.08 21.90 5.23
CA MET A 47 6.11 21.03 4.05
C MET A 47 7.50 20.39 3.81
N LYS A 48 8.46 20.62 4.70
CA LYS A 48 9.79 20.01 4.59
C LYS A 48 9.73 18.55 5.03
N GLN A 49 10.33 17.67 4.23
CA GLN A 49 10.45 16.25 4.57
C GLN A 49 11.24 16.07 5.87
N ARG A 50 10.67 15.35 6.81
CA ARG A 50 11.28 14.99 8.11
C ARG A 50 11.51 13.50 8.17
N THR A 51 12.41 13.05 9.03
CA THR A 51 12.68 11.62 9.19
C THR A 51 12.45 11.19 10.63
N ILE A 52 11.61 10.18 10.80
CA ILE A 52 11.51 9.40 12.01
C ILE A 52 12.34 8.13 11.78
N PHE A 53 13.45 8.01 12.47
CA PHE A 53 14.30 6.84 12.44
C PHE A 53 13.86 5.84 13.50
N ILE A 54 13.65 4.59 13.11
CA ILE A 54 13.13 3.53 13.99
C ILE A 54 14.20 2.48 14.18
N LYS A 55 14.65 2.28 15.41
CA LYS A 55 15.60 1.22 15.75
C LYS A 55 14.96 -0.16 15.65
N ASN A 56 15.79 -1.17 15.42
CA ASN A 56 15.35 -2.56 15.38
C ASN A 56 14.53 -2.92 16.62
N GLY A 57 13.43 -3.61 16.42
CA GLY A 57 12.52 -4.03 17.47
C GLY A 57 11.16 -4.48 16.92
N LEU A 58 10.42 -5.20 17.74
CA LEU A 58 9.03 -5.54 17.48
C LEU A 58 8.12 -4.44 18.06
N TYR A 59 7.37 -3.77 17.20
CA TYR A 59 6.44 -2.69 17.54
C TYR A 59 4.99 -3.20 17.37
N PRO A 60 4.33 -3.64 18.46
CA PRO A 60 2.94 -4.09 18.42
C PRO A 60 2.00 -2.88 18.39
N GLU A 61 2.06 -2.12 17.30
CA GLU A 61 1.38 -0.86 17.13
C GLU A 61 0.49 -0.87 15.88
N LYS A 62 -0.67 -0.25 15.99
CA LYS A 62 -1.50 0.16 14.88
C LYS A 62 -1.25 1.64 14.62
N LEU A 63 -0.70 1.97 13.46
CA LEU A 63 -0.36 3.35 13.14
C LEU A 63 -1.51 4.06 12.42
N MET A 64 -1.82 5.27 12.91
CA MET A 64 -2.82 6.18 12.36
C MET A 64 -2.10 7.45 11.88
N ILE A 65 -1.95 7.61 10.56
CA ILE A 65 -1.13 8.66 9.94
C ILE A 65 -2.02 9.68 9.22
N GLU A 66 -2.22 10.81 9.85
CA GLU A 66 -2.94 11.96 9.26
C GLU A 66 -1.99 13.09 8.83
N LYS A 67 -0.74 13.01 9.29
CA LYS A 67 0.31 14.00 8.97
C LYS A 67 1.00 13.68 7.66
N SER A 68 1.56 14.71 7.03
CA SER A 68 2.23 14.66 5.74
C SER A 68 3.69 15.10 5.84
N TYR A 69 4.45 14.94 4.75
CA TYR A 69 5.83 15.38 4.59
C TYR A 69 6.80 14.78 5.62
N PHE A 70 6.77 13.44 5.75
CA PHE A 70 7.78 12.74 6.54
C PHE A 70 8.07 11.33 6.02
N LYS A 71 9.19 10.80 6.49
CA LYS A 71 9.64 9.44 6.23
C LYS A 71 9.69 8.64 7.54
N LEU A 72 9.11 7.44 7.54
CA LEU A 72 9.43 6.39 8.49
C LEU A 72 10.59 5.57 7.94
N CYS A 73 11.75 5.60 8.60
CA CYS A 73 12.96 4.92 8.17
C CYS A 73 13.42 3.94 9.24
N GLY A 74 13.25 2.65 8.97
CA GLY A 74 13.76 1.60 9.84
C GLY A 74 15.29 1.48 9.78
N GLU A 75 15.88 1.07 10.87
CA GLU A 75 17.31 0.72 10.93
C GLU A 75 17.65 -0.43 9.99
N SER A 76 16.75 -1.42 9.88
CA SER A 76 16.80 -2.48 8.87
C SER A 76 15.40 -3.06 8.60
N GLU A 77 15.16 -3.52 7.39
CA GLU A 77 13.89 -4.10 6.97
C GLU A 77 13.45 -5.25 7.89
N LYS A 78 14.33 -6.22 8.11
CA LYS A 78 14.04 -7.41 8.92
C LYS A 78 14.06 -7.15 10.42
N GLY A 79 14.70 -6.07 10.84
CA GLY A 79 14.84 -5.73 12.26
C GLY A 79 13.72 -4.86 12.80
N VAL A 80 13.09 -4.01 11.97
CA VAL A 80 11.96 -3.18 12.36
C VAL A 80 10.66 -3.84 11.96
N ILE A 81 9.96 -4.42 12.93
CA ILE A 81 8.72 -5.16 12.69
C ILE A 81 7.55 -4.43 13.36
N ILE A 82 6.60 -3.94 12.54
CA ILE A 82 5.36 -3.34 13.00
C ILE A 82 4.24 -4.38 12.80
N LYS A 83 3.57 -4.80 13.89
CA LYS A 83 2.68 -5.95 13.83
C LYS A 83 1.42 -5.75 14.65
N ILE A 84 0.27 -6.08 14.04
CA ILE A 84 -1.00 -6.30 14.73
C ILE A 84 -1.64 -7.60 14.25
N SER A 85 -2.72 -8.03 14.93
CA SER A 85 -3.60 -9.11 14.52
C SER A 85 -5.03 -8.57 14.49
N LEU A 86 -5.52 -8.16 13.32
CA LEU A 86 -6.83 -7.51 13.20
C LEU A 86 -7.47 -7.79 11.83
N PRO A 87 -8.49 -8.64 11.74
CA PRO A 87 -9.28 -8.77 10.53
C PRO A 87 -10.22 -7.55 10.37
N ARG A 88 -10.44 -7.12 9.12
CA ARG A 88 -11.31 -5.99 8.78
C ARG A 88 -12.73 -6.14 9.36
N ASP A 89 -13.27 -7.34 9.34
CA ASP A 89 -14.63 -7.59 9.83
C ASP A 89 -14.78 -7.29 11.31
N VAL A 90 -13.77 -7.57 12.13
CA VAL A 90 -13.75 -7.19 13.54
C VAL A 90 -13.68 -5.68 13.70
N TRP A 91 -12.81 -5.00 12.93
CA TRP A 91 -12.72 -3.55 12.95
C TRP A 91 -14.06 -2.88 12.60
N ARG A 92 -14.70 -3.34 11.51
CA ARG A 92 -15.95 -2.81 10.99
C ARG A 92 -17.15 -3.00 11.94
N CYS A 93 -17.04 -3.90 12.88
CA CYS A 93 -18.07 -4.09 13.91
C CYS A 93 -18.32 -2.83 14.74
N GLY A 94 -17.31 -2.02 14.98
CA GLY A 94 -17.39 -0.81 15.80
C GLY A 94 -16.99 0.47 15.08
N ASN A 95 -16.68 0.41 13.76
CA ASN A 95 -16.16 1.57 13.04
C ASN A 95 -16.84 1.74 11.67
N PRO A 96 -17.09 3.01 11.24
CA PRO A 96 -17.87 3.29 10.04
C PRO A 96 -17.11 3.00 8.74
N ASP A 97 -15.78 2.98 8.76
CA ASP A 97 -14.93 2.82 7.59
C ASP A 97 -13.69 1.96 7.87
N ASP A 98 -12.82 1.83 6.88
CA ASP A 98 -11.60 1.02 6.98
C ASP A 98 -10.40 1.79 7.57
N TYR A 99 -10.55 3.06 7.95
CA TYR A 99 -9.47 3.81 8.58
C TYR A 99 -9.22 3.33 10.01
N GLY A 100 -8.19 2.54 10.17
CA GLY A 100 -7.84 1.84 11.40
C GLY A 100 -7.95 0.32 11.31
N ALA A 101 -8.38 -0.22 10.16
CA ALA A 101 -8.44 -1.67 9.93
C ALA A 101 -7.07 -2.28 9.58
N ALA A 102 -6.06 -1.47 9.27
CA ALA A 102 -4.73 -1.91 8.88
C ALA A 102 -3.71 -1.78 10.01
N THR A 103 -2.56 -2.41 9.83
CA THR A 103 -1.38 -2.16 10.69
C THR A 103 -0.90 -0.72 10.49
N ILE A 104 -0.79 -0.26 9.24
CA ILE A 104 -0.52 1.16 8.93
C ILE A 104 -1.71 1.74 8.16
N ASN A 105 -2.32 2.78 8.71
CA ASN A 105 -3.47 3.49 8.16
C ASN A 105 -3.08 4.93 7.81
N VAL A 106 -3.34 5.36 6.57
CA VAL A 106 -2.83 6.64 6.05
C VAL A 106 -3.95 7.50 5.47
N LYS A 107 -4.02 8.75 5.92
CA LYS A 107 -4.76 9.85 5.29
C LYS A 107 -3.81 10.96 4.81
N GLY A 108 -2.57 10.98 5.32
CA GLY A 108 -1.55 11.93 4.90
C GLY A 108 -1.03 11.69 3.49
N HIS A 109 -0.27 12.63 2.97
CA HIS A 109 0.35 12.60 1.65
C HIS A 109 1.84 12.96 1.75
N ASP A 110 2.61 12.76 0.65
CA ASP A 110 4.06 13.03 0.62
C ASP A 110 4.80 12.27 1.74
N LEU A 111 4.55 10.98 1.78
CA LEU A 111 5.12 10.07 2.79
C LEU A 111 6.07 9.06 2.15
N ALA A 112 7.11 8.70 2.91
CA ALA A 112 7.99 7.61 2.55
C ALA A 112 8.08 6.58 3.70
N PHE A 113 8.12 5.32 3.32
CA PHE A 113 8.31 4.17 4.19
C PHE A 113 9.54 3.42 3.70
N GLU A 114 10.52 3.23 4.57
CA GLU A 114 11.80 2.66 4.17
C GLU A 114 12.31 1.66 5.22
N ASN A 115 12.79 0.51 4.77
CA ASN A 115 13.37 -0.54 5.61
C ASN A 115 12.44 -1.00 6.75
N LEU A 116 11.21 -1.38 6.43
CA LEU A 116 10.20 -1.79 7.40
C LEU A 116 9.59 -3.14 7.04
N THR A 117 9.33 -3.97 8.04
CA THR A 117 8.42 -5.12 7.93
C THR A 117 7.11 -4.79 8.62
N VAL A 118 5.99 -4.88 7.88
CA VAL A 118 4.64 -4.54 8.34
C VAL A 118 3.76 -5.77 8.22
N ILE A 119 3.19 -6.22 9.34
CA ILE A 119 2.47 -7.49 9.41
C ILE A 119 1.07 -7.29 10.00
N ASN A 120 0.04 -7.78 9.30
CA ASN A 120 -1.21 -8.17 9.93
C ASN A 120 -1.23 -9.68 10.07
N SER A 121 -1.04 -10.18 11.28
CA SER A 121 -0.78 -11.61 11.50
C SER A 121 -2.02 -12.48 11.66
N TYR A 122 -3.23 -11.91 11.61
CA TYR A 122 -4.45 -12.67 11.92
C TYR A 122 -4.58 -13.96 11.10
N GLY A 123 -4.46 -13.91 9.79
CA GLY A 123 -4.62 -15.08 8.93
C GLY A 123 -3.52 -16.14 9.09
N PHE A 124 -2.34 -15.76 9.58
CA PHE A 124 -1.27 -16.70 9.91
C PHE A 124 -1.52 -17.39 11.27
N GLU A 125 -2.17 -16.70 12.21
CA GLU A 125 -2.40 -17.15 13.59
C GLU A 125 -3.73 -17.87 13.75
N ALA A 126 -4.75 -17.53 12.96
CA ALA A 126 -6.09 -18.12 13.06
C ALA A 126 -6.10 -19.59 12.61
N ASN A 127 -6.76 -20.46 13.39
CA ASN A 127 -6.92 -21.88 13.06
C ASN A 127 -8.03 -22.15 12.03
N GLY A 128 -8.87 -21.15 11.72
CA GLY A 128 -10.01 -21.25 10.80
C GLY A 128 -10.90 -20.01 10.91
N ASP A 129 -12.04 -20.06 10.24
CA ASP A 129 -13.06 -19.02 10.32
C ASP A 129 -13.64 -18.94 11.75
N SER A 130 -13.96 -17.74 12.20
CA SER A 130 -14.60 -17.48 13.50
C SER A 130 -15.91 -16.75 13.32
N THR A 131 -16.70 -16.66 14.40
CA THR A 131 -17.96 -15.93 14.40
C THR A 131 -17.93 -14.86 15.47
N ILE A 132 -18.35 -13.65 15.10
CA ILE A 132 -18.55 -12.54 16.03
C ILE A 132 -19.99 -12.04 15.98
N VAL A 133 -20.39 -11.28 16.98
CA VAL A 133 -21.67 -10.57 17.00
C VAL A 133 -21.40 -9.07 17.07
N CYS A 134 -21.78 -8.36 16.04
CA CYS A 134 -21.66 -6.92 15.97
C CYS A 134 -22.92 -6.28 16.58
N ALA A 135 -22.77 -5.55 17.67
CA ALA A 135 -23.86 -4.89 18.38
C ALA A 135 -23.99 -3.40 18.00
N ASN A 136 -22.97 -2.80 17.38
CA ASN A 136 -22.92 -1.38 17.10
C ASN A 136 -23.46 -1.03 15.70
N GLU A 137 -24.19 0.07 15.62
CA GLU A 137 -24.66 0.66 14.35
C GLU A 137 -23.64 1.58 13.68
N SER A 138 -22.38 1.53 14.09
CA SER A 138 -21.34 2.47 13.63
C SER A 138 -20.91 2.28 12.18
N SER A 139 -21.20 1.14 11.61
CA SER A 139 -20.73 0.76 10.29
C SER A 139 -21.56 1.30 9.12
N GLY A 140 -22.68 1.91 9.38
CA GLY A 140 -23.49 2.51 8.32
C GLY A 140 -22.76 3.68 7.66
N ASN A 141 -22.91 3.83 6.37
CA ASN A 141 -22.29 4.89 5.55
C ASN A 141 -20.77 4.96 5.70
N GLY A 142 -20.16 3.86 6.02
CA GLY A 142 -18.72 3.80 6.03
C GLY A 142 -18.22 4.25 4.70
N THR A 143 -17.55 5.30 4.72
CA THR A 143 -16.90 5.98 3.66
C THR A 143 -15.71 5.19 3.13
N VAL A 144 -15.98 4.03 2.66
CA VAL A 144 -15.17 3.63 1.56
C VAL A 144 -15.57 4.58 0.48
N SER A 145 -14.94 5.66 0.39
CA SER A 145 -15.13 6.75 -0.51
C SER A 145 -16.53 6.86 -1.11
N LYS A 146 -16.97 8.02 -1.31
CA LYS A 146 -18.00 8.34 -2.30
C LYS A 146 -17.52 7.97 -3.71
N ASP A 147 -16.67 6.94 -3.77
CA ASP A 147 -16.25 6.33 -4.99
C ASP A 147 -17.50 6.01 -5.75
N ARG A 148 -17.65 6.61 -6.92
CA ARG A 148 -18.73 6.31 -7.84
C ARG A 148 -18.91 4.82 -8.11
N TYR A 149 -17.97 4.02 -7.69
CA TYR A 149 -17.92 2.59 -7.86
C TYR A 149 -18.25 1.80 -6.58
N ALA A 150 -18.12 2.40 -5.41
CA ALA A 150 -18.52 1.76 -4.17
C ALA A 150 -19.93 2.22 -3.79
N LEU A 151 -20.87 1.31 -3.71
CA LEU A 151 -22.18 1.61 -3.15
C LEU A 151 -22.00 1.97 -1.67
N PRO A 152 -22.63 3.06 -1.19
CA PRO A 152 -22.66 3.35 0.23
C PRO A 152 -23.26 2.16 0.97
N ARG A 153 -22.64 1.74 2.05
CA ARG A 153 -23.26 0.75 2.93
C ARG A 153 -24.42 1.39 3.67
N GLU A 154 -25.47 0.64 3.83
CA GLU A 154 -26.60 1.09 4.65
C GLU A 154 -26.21 1.11 6.12
N LYS A 155 -26.82 2.02 6.88
CA LYS A 155 -26.66 2.07 8.34
C LYS A 155 -27.15 0.74 8.94
N GLY A 156 -26.33 0.16 9.82
CA GLY A 156 -26.65 -1.12 10.46
C GLY A 156 -26.27 -2.37 9.66
N GLU A 157 -25.65 -2.25 8.49
CA GLU A 157 -25.25 -3.39 7.66
C GLU A 157 -24.31 -4.37 8.39
N GLU A 158 -23.56 -3.88 9.36
CA GLU A 158 -22.61 -4.70 10.14
C GLU A 158 -23.22 -5.28 11.43
N ILE A 159 -24.49 -4.95 11.78
CA ILE A 159 -25.14 -5.45 13.00
C ILE A 159 -25.49 -6.94 12.84
N GLY A 160 -25.34 -7.67 13.91
CA GLY A 160 -25.71 -9.08 14.01
C GLY A 160 -24.54 -10.03 13.91
N LYS A 161 -24.87 -11.29 13.64
CA LYS A 161 -23.88 -12.37 13.55
C LYS A 161 -23.09 -12.29 12.24
N LYS A 162 -21.76 -12.34 12.34
CA LYS A 162 -20.85 -12.22 11.21
C LYS A 162 -19.78 -13.29 11.26
N ILE A 163 -19.43 -13.84 10.11
CA ILE A 163 -18.32 -14.77 9.95
C ILE A 163 -17.06 -13.93 9.64
N VAL A 164 -16.05 -14.08 10.46
CA VAL A 164 -14.72 -13.55 10.25
C VAL A 164 -13.89 -14.64 9.59
N ARG A 165 -13.63 -14.48 8.31
CA ARG A 165 -12.89 -15.47 7.54
C ARG A 165 -11.40 -15.39 7.86
N LYS A 166 -10.76 -16.58 7.94
CA LYS A 166 -9.32 -16.67 8.11
C LYS A 166 -8.57 -15.97 6.96
N ASP A 167 -9.07 -16.10 5.74
CA ASP A 167 -8.53 -15.50 4.50
C ASP A 167 -9.23 -14.19 4.09
N GLY A 168 -10.06 -13.60 4.97
CA GLY A 168 -10.75 -12.34 4.71
C GLY A 168 -9.80 -11.14 4.63
N HIS A 169 -10.34 -9.93 4.52
CA HIS A 169 -9.51 -8.72 4.39
C HIS A 169 -8.67 -8.46 5.65
N GLN A 170 -7.36 -8.33 5.45
CA GLN A 170 -6.35 -8.15 6.52
C GLN A 170 -5.26 -7.22 6.03
N PHE A 171 -5.48 -5.94 6.15
CA PHE A 171 -4.54 -4.96 5.65
C PHE A 171 -3.27 -4.90 6.52
N ALA A 172 -2.10 -5.06 5.93
CA ALA A 172 -0.85 -4.58 6.50
C ALA A 172 -0.74 -3.06 6.27
N PHE A 173 -1.13 -2.60 5.08
CA PHE A 173 -1.15 -1.19 4.72
C PHE A 173 -2.49 -0.82 4.05
N ARG A 174 -3.10 0.25 4.53
CA ARG A 174 -4.30 0.85 3.93
C ARG A 174 -4.17 2.36 3.90
N SER A 175 -4.45 2.99 2.75
CA SER A 175 -4.65 4.43 2.70
C SER A 175 -6.10 4.78 2.37
N MET A 176 -6.46 6.04 2.59
CA MET A 176 -7.78 6.59 2.38
C MET A 176 -7.73 7.67 1.29
N PRO A 177 -8.88 8.14 0.77
CA PRO A 177 -8.92 9.22 -0.21
C PRO A 177 -8.11 10.44 0.23
N GLY A 178 -7.36 11.02 -0.70
CA GLY A 178 -6.42 12.11 -0.46
C GLY A 178 -5.00 11.69 -0.07
N ALA A 179 -4.79 10.43 0.27
CA ALA A 179 -3.45 9.91 0.54
C ALA A 179 -2.73 9.60 -0.78
N THR A 180 -1.86 10.47 -1.18
CA THR A 180 -1.14 10.41 -2.46
C THR A 180 0.35 10.68 -2.29
N ARG A 181 1.15 10.39 -3.31
CA ARG A 181 2.60 10.52 -3.32
C ARG A 181 3.25 9.73 -2.17
N LEU A 182 2.94 8.44 -2.18
CA LEU A 182 3.44 7.50 -1.17
C LEU A 182 4.56 6.65 -1.78
N THR A 183 5.73 6.68 -1.13
CA THR A 183 6.93 5.94 -1.54
C THR A 183 7.21 4.81 -0.56
N PHE A 184 7.51 3.63 -1.09
CA PHE A 184 7.86 2.43 -0.31
C PHE A 184 9.17 1.85 -0.83
N LEU A 185 10.19 1.80 0.02
CA LEU A 185 11.53 1.33 -0.33
C LEU A 185 11.98 0.22 0.64
N ASN A 186 12.41 -0.91 0.10
CA ASN A 186 12.92 -2.02 0.90
C ASN A 186 11.95 -2.40 2.05
N CYS A 187 10.67 -2.54 1.74
CA CYS A 187 9.65 -2.88 2.73
C CYS A 187 9.07 -4.27 2.49
N THR A 188 8.77 -4.98 3.56
CA THR A 188 8.00 -6.22 3.52
C THR A 188 6.61 -6.00 4.12
N PHE A 189 5.56 -6.36 3.36
CA PHE A 189 4.16 -6.31 3.79
C PHE A 189 3.60 -7.73 3.81
N ARG A 190 3.03 -8.17 4.93
CA ARG A 190 2.55 -9.53 5.10
C ARG A 190 1.16 -9.58 5.74
N ALA A 191 0.26 -10.37 5.14
CA ALA A 191 -1.00 -10.77 5.75
C ALA A 191 -1.43 -12.14 5.23
N GLY A 192 -2.13 -12.93 6.04
CA GLY A 192 -2.60 -14.26 5.62
C GLY A 192 -3.88 -14.24 4.79
N GLY A 193 -4.47 -13.08 4.53
CA GLY A 193 -5.72 -12.92 3.80
C GLY A 193 -5.64 -11.89 2.68
N GLY A 194 -6.77 -11.22 2.41
CA GLY A 194 -6.90 -10.29 1.30
C GLY A 194 -6.45 -8.87 1.59
N ASP A 195 -6.23 -8.10 0.52
CA ASP A 195 -5.97 -6.66 0.53
C ASP A 195 -4.74 -6.23 1.36
N THR A 196 -3.69 -7.05 1.42
CA THR A 196 -2.51 -6.78 2.27
C THR A 196 -1.93 -5.38 2.07
N VAL A 197 -1.75 -4.96 0.80
CA VAL A 197 -1.25 -3.63 0.41
C VAL A 197 -2.33 -2.94 -0.41
N SER A 198 -3.08 -2.05 0.23
CA SER A 198 -4.27 -1.45 -0.34
C SER A 198 -4.22 0.09 -0.25
N PRO A 199 -3.33 0.75 -1.00
CA PRO A 199 -3.39 2.19 -1.15
C PRO A 199 -4.60 2.57 -2.00
N TRP A 200 -5.36 3.58 -1.54
CA TRP A 200 -6.71 3.76 -2.04
C TRP A 200 -7.11 5.23 -2.20
N ASP A 201 -6.80 5.79 -3.35
CA ASP A 201 -7.29 7.08 -3.79
C ASP A 201 -7.46 7.05 -5.31
N VAL A 202 -8.69 6.94 -5.77
CA VAL A 202 -9.06 6.85 -7.19
C VAL A 202 -9.10 8.23 -7.88
N GLU A 203 -8.93 9.31 -7.14
CA GLU A 203 -8.99 10.67 -7.69
C GLU A 203 -7.58 11.25 -7.96
N GLY A 204 -6.56 10.76 -7.29
CA GLY A 204 -5.22 11.33 -7.45
C GLY A 204 -4.11 10.56 -6.78
N GLY A 205 -4.35 9.30 -6.44
CA GLY A 205 -3.38 8.44 -5.78
C GLY A 205 -2.16 8.16 -6.66
N MET A 206 -0.97 8.37 -6.12
CA MET A 206 0.30 8.05 -6.76
C MET A 206 1.17 7.25 -5.80
N TYR A 207 1.56 6.05 -6.22
CA TYR A 207 2.22 5.07 -5.36
C TYR A 207 3.45 4.49 -6.04
N TYR A 208 4.57 4.55 -5.35
CA TYR A 208 5.83 4.01 -5.84
C TYR A 208 6.38 2.96 -4.86
N PHE A 209 6.66 1.77 -5.39
CA PHE A 209 7.23 0.64 -4.64
C PHE A 209 8.54 0.21 -5.29
N LYS A 210 9.59 0.04 -4.49
CA LYS A 210 10.87 -0.49 -4.96
C LYS A 210 11.49 -1.44 -3.94
N ASN A 211 11.98 -2.58 -4.44
CA ASN A 211 12.58 -3.63 -3.62
C ASN A 211 11.66 -4.08 -2.47
N CYS A 212 10.36 -4.17 -2.73
CA CYS A 212 9.39 -4.54 -1.71
C CYS A 212 8.96 -6.00 -1.86
N THR A 213 8.72 -6.67 -0.73
CA THR A 213 8.05 -7.97 -0.68
C THR A 213 6.59 -7.79 -0.26
N MET A 214 5.67 -8.38 -1.00
CA MET A 214 4.24 -8.35 -0.73
C MET A 214 3.72 -9.78 -0.64
N GLU A 215 3.24 -10.18 0.54
CA GLU A 215 2.80 -11.54 0.84
C GLU A 215 1.34 -11.53 1.29
N GLY A 216 0.49 -12.33 0.64
CA GLY A 216 -0.93 -12.36 0.97
C GLY A 216 -1.67 -13.54 0.37
N GLY A 217 -2.96 -13.62 0.66
CA GLY A 217 -3.81 -14.73 0.24
C GLY A 217 -4.63 -14.43 -1.01
N VAL A 218 -5.34 -13.31 -1.05
CA VAL A 218 -6.23 -12.95 -2.14
C VAL A 218 -6.22 -11.46 -2.37
N ASP A 219 -6.10 -11.03 -3.64
CA ASP A 219 -6.18 -9.61 -4.01
C ASP A 219 -5.25 -8.73 -3.15
N PHE A 220 -4.06 -9.24 -2.84
CA PHE A 220 -3.24 -8.66 -1.78
C PHE A 220 -2.40 -7.44 -2.21
N TYR A 221 -2.29 -7.18 -3.51
CA TYR A 221 -1.74 -5.94 -4.05
C TYR A 221 -2.82 -5.20 -4.81
N CYS A 222 -3.38 -4.18 -4.21
CA CYS A 222 -4.54 -3.46 -4.74
C CYS A 222 -4.38 -1.94 -4.75
N PRO A 223 -3.44 -1.39 -5.50
CA PRO A 223 -3.34 0.05 -5.68
C PRO A 223 -4.51 0.59 -6.52
N ARG A 224 -5.07 1.73 -6.14
CA ARG A 224 -6.03 2.50 -6.92
C ARG A 224 -5.42 3.87 -7.23
N GLY A 225 -5.46 4.27 -8.49
CA GLY A 225 -4.74 5.43 -9.01
C GLY A 225 -3.54 5.02 -9.86
N TRP A 226 -2.50 5.83 -9.88
CA TRP A 226 -1.24 5.56 -10.58
C TRP A 226 -0.30 4.78 -9.68
N ALA A 227 0.19 3.64 -10.12
CA ALA A 227 1.10 2.82 -9.35
C ALA A 227 2.31 2.35 -10.19
N TRP A 228 3.48 2.41 -9.58
CA TRP A 228 4.71 1.82 -10.09
C TRP A 228 5.30 0.89 -9.05
N ALA A 229 5.55 -0.36 -9.43
CA ALA A 229 6.30 -1.33 -8.62
C ALA A 229 7.50 -1.83 -9.43
N GLU A 230 8.70 -1.70 -8.90
CA GLU A 230 9.91 -2.25 -9.52
C GLU A 230 10.73 -3.07 -8.55
N ASP A 231 11.37 -4.11 -9.07
CA ASP A 231 12.21 -5.02 -8.28
C ASP A 231 11.45 -5.62 -7.07
N CYS A 232 10.13 -5.80 -7.20
CA CYS A 232 9.27 -6.29 -6.12
C CYS A 232 9.02 -7.78 -6.22
N HIS A 233 8.78 -8.42 -5.06
CA HIS A 233 8.51 -9.83 -4.93
C HIS A 233 7.11 -10.06 -4.37
N PHE A 234 6.30 -10.88 -5.05
CA PHE A 234 4.92 -11.18 -4.70
C PHE A 234 4.78 -12.66 -4.33
N ILE A 235 4.24 -12.93 -3.12
CA ILE A 235 4.08 -14.29 -2.57
C ILE A 235 2.60 -14.55 -2.31
N CYS A 236 2.00 -15.50 -3.03
CA CYS A 236 0.57 -15.80 -2.99
C CYS A 236 0.27 -17.11 -2.26
N HIS A 237 -0.53 -17.06 -1.18
CA HIS A 237 -0.83 -18.20 -0.32
C HIS A 237 -2.12 -18.95 -0.65
N ASN A 238 -2.71 -18.77 -1.82
CA ASN A 238 -3.85 -19.57 -2.25
C ASN A 238 -4.04 -19.52 -3.77
N MET A 239 -5.07 -20.20 -4.28
CA MET A 239 -5.38 -20.23 -5.72
C MET A 239 -6.13 -18.97 -6.23
N ASN A 240 -6.18 -17.89 -5.47
CA ASN A 240 -6.80 -16.64 -5.88
C ASN A 240 -5.81 -15.69 -6.54
N ALA A 241 -6.29 -14.52 -6.93
CA ALA A 241 -5.48 -13.54 -7.61
C ALA A 241 -4.55 -12.78 -6.65
N ALA A 242 -3.32 -12.51 -7.09
CA ALA A 242 -2.35 -11.69 -6.37
C ALA A 242 -2.69 -10.20 -6.52
N ILE A 243 -2.90 -9.75 -7.76
CA ILE A 243 -3.20 -8.36 -8.09
C ILE A 243 -4.70 -8.14 -8.18
N TRP A 244 -5.16 -7.03 -7.63
CA TRP A 244 -6.55 -6.63 -7.71
C TRP A 244 -6.70 -5.15 -8.06
N HIS A 245 -7.73 -4.82 -8.86
CA HIS A 245 -8.11 -3.45 -9.13
C HIS A 245 -9.63 -3.28 -9.19
N ASP A 246 -10.17 -2.36 -8.39
CA ASP A 246 -11.59 -2.00 -8.39
C ASP A 246 -11.99 -1.14 -9.56
N GLY A 247 -11.05 -0.59 -10.27
CA GLY A 247 -11.26 0.35 -11.35
C GLY A 247 -10.58 1.69 -11.13
N THR A 248 -10.59 2.48 -12.17
CA THR A 248 -9.99 3.81 -12.23
C THR A 248 -10.99 4.84 -12.73
N ASN A 249 -10.82 6.09 -12.31
CA ASN A 249 -11.63 7.21 -12.74
C ASN A 249 -11.14 7.80 -14.06
N TYR A 250 -9.85 7.73 -14.30
CA TYR A 250 -9.19 8.35 -15.44
C TYR A 250 -8.52 7.31 -16.34
N GLU A 251 -8.65 7.48 -17.65
CA GLU A 251 -7.99 6.61 -18.62
C GLU A 251 -6.47 6.61 -18.50
N SER A 252 -5.91 7.67 -17.95
CA SER A 252 -4.47 7.83 -17.76
C SER A 252 -3.91 7.07 -16.56
N GLU A 253 -4.74 6.60 -15.62
CA GLU A 253 -4.29 5.82 -14.48
C GLU A 253 -3.73 4.46 -14.92
N LYS A 254 -2.57 4.11 -14.38
CA LYS A 254 -1.81 2.92 -14.79
C LYS A 254 -1.24 2.20 -13.59
N THR A 255 -1.28 0.88 -13.63
CA THR A 255 -0.54 0.01 -12.72
C THR A 255 0.61 -0.62 -13.50
N VAL A 256 1.84 -0.25 -13.19
CA VAL A 256 3.04 -0.79 -13.83
C VAL A 256 3.83 -1.63 -12.85
N LEU A 257 4.18 -2.84 -13.28
CA LEU A 257 5.07 -3.75 -12.57
C LEU A 257 6.29 -4.01 -13.47
N LYS A 258 7.48 -3.69 -12.99
CA LYS A 258 8.72 -3.83 -13.75
C LYS A 258 9.74 -4.66 -12.98
N ASN A 259 10.33 -5.65 -13.65
CA ASN A 259 11.32 -6.53 -13.06
C ASN A 259 10.84 -7.18 -11.75
N CYS A 260 9.56 -7.54 -11.70
CA CYS A 260 8.93 -8.14 -10.53
C CYS A 260 8.90 -9.67 -10.63
N THR A 261 8.92 -10.33 -9.49
CA THR A 261 8.82 -11.79 -9.39
C THR A 261 7.56 -12.19 -8.66
N PHE A 262 6.92 -13.27 -9.12
CA PHE A 262 5.73 -13.84 -8.53
C PHE A 262 5.95 -15.30 -8.23
N GLU A 263 5.65 -15.72 -7.00
CA GLU A 263 5.65 -17.11 -6.59
C GLU A 263 4.49 -17.40 -5.64
N GLY A 264 4.16 -18.64 -5.43
CA GLY A 264 3.10 -18.97 -4.48
C GLY A 264 2.62 -20.40 -4.52
N ASP A 265 1.46 -20.62 -3.89
CA ASP A 265 0.81 -21.90 -3.86
C ASP A 265 0.35 -22.34 -5.25
N LYS A 266 0.36 -23.64 -5.51
CA LYS A 266 -0.02 -24.17 -6.82
C LYS A 266 -1.39 -23.70 -7.25
N GLY A 267 -1.45 -23.08 -8.43
CA GLY A 267 -2.69 -22.59 -9.05
C GLY A 267 -3.05 -21.15 -8.67
N TYR A 268 -2.16 -20.38 -8.05
CA TYR A 268 -2.40 -18.96 -7.87
C TYR A 268 -2.56 -18.25 -9.22
N LYS A 269 -3.37 -17.21 -9.24
CA LYS A 269 -3.65 -16.40 -10.43
C LYS A 269 -2.93 -15.07 -10.35
N LEU A 270 -2.51 -14.55 -11.50
CA LEU A 270 -1.75 -13.32 -11.57
C LEU A 270 -2.56 -12.09 -11.11
N GLY A 271 -3.80 -11.95 -11.59
CA GLY A 271 -4.61 -10.80 -11.22
C GLY A 271 -6.02 -10.83 -11.76
N ARG A 272 -6.83 -9.89 -11.28
CA ARG A 272 -8.20 -9.64 -11.74
C ARG A 272 -8.63 -8.21 -11.49
N TYR A 273 -9.69 -7.76 -12.16
CA TYR A 273 -10.25 -6.42 -11.96
C TYR A 273 -11.77 -6.40 -12.18
N HIS A 274 -12.48 -5.48 -11.52
CA HIS A 274 -13.94 -5.35 -11.65
C HIS A 274 -14.36 -4.29 -12.68
N ARG A 275 -13.61 -3.21 -12.80
CA ARG A 275 -13.97 -2.00 -13.54
C ARG A 275 -12.78 -1.53 -14.35
N PRO A 276 -12.92 -0.55 -15.25
CA PRO A 276 -11.85 -0.12 -16.12
C PRO A 276 -10.52 0.05 -15.36
N ALA A 277 -9.51 -0.67 -15.82
CA ALA A 277 -8.15 -0.65 -15.27
C ALA A 277 -7.16 -0.95 -16.37
N GLN A 278 -5.90 -0.59 -16.19
CA GLN A 278 -4.85 -0.96 -17.12
C GLN A 278 -3.58 -1.38 -16.40
N PHE A 279 -2.97 -2.44 -16.93
CA PHE A 279 -1.81 -3.07 -16.34
C PHE A 279 -0.68 -3.17 -17.37
N TYR A 280 0.52 -2.86 -16.93
CA TYR A 280 1.74 -3.04 -17.70
C TYR A 280 2.70 -3.90 -16.88
N LEU A 281 3.03 -5.08 -17.38
CA LEU A 281 4.00 -5.97 -16.77
C LEU A 281 5.21 -6.04 -17.70
N LEU A 282 6.36 -5.61 -17.19
CA LEU A 282 7.60 -5.49 -17.94
C LEU A 282 8.70 -6.29 -17.25
N ASP A 283 9.38 -7.15 -17.97
CA ASP A 283 10.49 -7.95 -17.45
C ASP A 283 10.12 -8.77 -16.18
N CYS A 284 8.85 -9.19 -16.06
CA CYS A 284 8.37 -9.93 -14.90
C CYS A 284 8.60 -11.44 -15.04
N ASN A 285 8.85 -12.10 -13.90
CA ASN A 285 9.05 -13.55 -13.84
C ASN A 285 8.02 -14.21 -12.93
N PHE A 286 7.45 -15.31 -13.42
CA PHE A 286 6.45 -16.10 -12.71
C PHE A 286 6.99 -17.50 -12.43
N ASP A 287 6.69 -18.05 -11.26
CA ASP A 287 7.07 -19.42 -10.95
C ASP A 287 6.17 -20.45 -11.67
N GLU A 288 6.53 -21.71 -11.57
CA GLU A 288 5.79 -22.81 -12.19
C GLU A 288 4.40 -23.09 -11.60
N ASN A 289 4.11 -22.53 -10.42
CA ASN A 289 2.84 -22.72 -9.72
C ASN A 289 1.73 -21.78 -10.23
N MET A 290 2.07 -20.74 -10.99
CA MET A 290 1.08 -19.83 -11.57
C MET A 290 0.09 -20.57 -12.45
N ALA A 291 -1.19 -20.30 -12.27
CA ALA A 291 -2.27 -20.86 -13.09
C ALA A 291 -2.24 -20.33 -14.53
N ASP A 292 -2.78 -21.12 -15.47
CA ASP A 292 -3.05 -20.66 -16.84
C ASP A 292 -4.26 -19.71 -16.86
N ALA A 293 -4.03 -18.50 -16.34
CA ALA A 293 -5.06 -17.46 -16.24
C ALA A 293 -4.42 -16.09 -16.39
N GLU A 294 -4.74 -15.41 -17.49
CA GLU A 294 -4.41 -14.00 -17.72
C GLU A 294 -5.05 -13.12 -16.63
N ILE A 295 -4.58 -11.88 -16.46
CA ILE A 295 -5.32 -10.87 -15.66
C ILE A 295 -6.68 -10.65 -16.34
N TYR A 296 -7.77 -10.94 -15.63
CA TYR A 296 -9.11 -11.01 -16.21
C TYR A 296 -10.11 -10.06 -15.57
N HIS A 297 -11.08 -9.64 -16.37
CA HIS A 297 -12.25 -8.91 -15.88
C HIS A 297 -13.21 -9.87 -15.16
N VAL A 298 -13.57 -9.53 -13.93
CA VAL A 298 -14.56 -10.29 -13.16
C VAL A 298 -15.95 -9.81 -13.54
N VAL A 299 -16.75 -10.71 -14.09
CA VAL A 299 -18.17 -10.45 -14.33
C VAL A 299 -18.93 -10.90 -13.09
N SER A 300 -19.46 -9.96 -12.32
CA SER A 300 -20.31 -10.27 -11.17
C SER A 300 -21.78 -10.44 -11.64
N GLY A 301 -22.58 -11.13 -10.83
CA GLY A 301 -24.02 -11.28 -11.10
C GLY A 301 -24.80 -9.95 -11.06
N ARG A 302 -24.16 -8.85 -10.61
CA ARG A 302 -24.68 -7.48 -10.65
C ARG A 302 -23.83 -6.66 -11.61
N GLN A 303 -24.39 -6.27 -12.74
CA GLN A 303 -23.69 -5.47 -13.74
C GLN A 303 -23.20 -4.12 -13.18
N SER A 304 -23.88 -3.54 -12.17
CA SER A 304 -23.44 -2.34 -11.47
C SER A 304 -22.10 -2.51 -10.73
N ASP A 305 -21.78 -3.74 -10.29
CA ASP A 305 -20.56 -4.02 -9.56
C ASP A 305 -19.37 -4.31 -10.48
N SER A 306 -19.65 -4.75 -11.72
CA SER A 306 -18.64 -5.07 -12.74
C SER A 306 -19.13 -4.60 -14.12
N PRO A 307 -19.22 -3.30 -14.37
CA PRO A 307 -19.59 -2.79 -15.68
C PRO A 307 -18.53 -3.15 -16.71
N ASP A 308 -18.93 -3.30 -17.95
CA ASP A 308 -17.99 -3.55 -19.05
C ASP A 308 -16.89 -2.49 -19.06
N PRO A 309 -15.62 -2.88 -19.22
CA PRO A 309 -14.51 -1.95 -19.23
C PRO A 309 -14.65 -0.94 -20.36
N LYS A 310 -14.98 0.31 -20.06
CA LYS A 310 -15.27 1.34 -21.07
C LYS A 310 -14.09 1.65 -22.01
N TRP A 311 -12.87 1.26 -21.63
CA TRP A 311 -11.65 1.38 -22.46
C TRP A 311 -11.18 0.04 -23.01
N GLY A 312 -11.98 -1.04 -22.84
CA GLY A 312 -11.63 -2.39 -23.22
C GLY A 312 -10.64 -3.07 -22.27
N HIS A 313 -10.20 -4.25 -22.67
CA HIS A 313 -9.20 -5.02 -21.93
C HIS A 313 -7.81 -4.42 -22.18
N ARG A 314 -7.15 -3.95 -21.10
CA ARG A 314 -5.87 -3.23 -21.16
C ARG A 314 -4.84 -3.90 -20.25
N VAL A 315 -4.40 -5.06 -20.66
CA VAL A 315 -3.34 -5.81 -20.00
C VAL A 315 -2.19 -6.00 -21.00
N TYR A 316 -1.03 -5.49 -20.64
CA TYR A 316 0.14 -5.48 -21.51
C TYR A 316 1.30 -6.19 -20.85
N TYR A 317 1.91 -7.08 -21.62
CA TYR A 317 3.09 -7.84 -21.24
C TYR A 317 4.25 -7.49 -22.17
N GLN A 318 5.45 -7.41 -21.62
CA GLN A 318 6.68 -7.27 -22.37
C GLN A 318 7.80 -8.02 -21.65
N ASN A 319 8.43 -8.98 -22.33
CA ASN A 319 9.54 -9.77 -21.81
C ASN A 319 9.20 -10.42 -20.44
N CYS A 320 7.99 -10.98 -20.34
CA CYS A 320 7.51 -11.64 -19.12
C CYS A 320 7.57 -13.15 -19.32
N HIS A 321 8.16 -13.88 -18.36
CA HIS A 321 8.39 -15.31 -18.51
C HIS A 321 7.94 -16.13 -17.31
N ARG A 322 7.45 -17.34 -17.58
CA ARG A 322 7.08 -18.31 -16.56
C ARG A 322 8.06 -19.47 -16.53
N LYS A 323 8.52 -19.86 -15.36
CA LYS A 323 9.30 -21.07 -15.17
C LYS A 323 8.46 -22.30 -15.55
N GLY A 324 9.03 -23.16 -16.41
CA GLY A 324 8.31 -24.32 -16.97
C GLY A 324 7.56 -24.05 -18.28
N GLY A 325 7.71 -22.85 -18.85
CA GLY A 325 7.16 -22.46 -20.15
C GLY A 325 6.02 -21.44 -20.04
N ASP A 326 5.97 -20.57 -21.03
CA ASP A 326 4.99 -19.48 -21.10
C ASP A 326 3.64 -20.00 -21.59
N TYR A 327 2.57 -19.44 -21.06
CA TYR A 327 1.22 -19.72 -21.53
C TYR A 327 0.93 -18.97 -22.85
N ALA A 328 -0.12 -19.37 -23.55
CA ALA A 328 -0.48 -18.81 -24.86
C ALA A 328 -0.77 -17.30 -24.82
N TRP A 329 -1.30 -16.80 -23.70
CA TRP A 329 -1.61 -15.39 -23.47
C TRP A 329 -0.39 -14.59 -22.99
N ASN A 330 0.60 -15.22 -22.38
CA ASN A 330 1.79 -14.57 -21.86
C ASN A 330 2.81 -14.29 -23.00
N LYS A 331 2.43 -13.38 -23.87
CA LYS A 331 3.24 -12.95 -25.02
C LYS A 331 3.37 -11.45 -25.03
N ASP A 332 4.46 -10.98 -25.57
CA ASP A 332 4.68 -9.57 -25.84
C ASP A 332 3.52 -9.00 -26.67
N ASN A 333 2.76 -8.10 -26.08
CA ASN A 333 1.62 -7.44 -26.72
C ASN A 333 1.65 -5.91 -26.56
N LEU A 334 2.73 -5.38 -26.01
CA LEU A 334 2.94 -3.96 -25.85
C LEU A 334 3.04 -3.27 -27.23
N LYS A 335 2.28 -2.18 -27.42
CA LYS A 335 2.20 -1.46 -28.70
C LYS A 335 3.04 -0.19 -28.75
N ILE A 336 3.78 0.10 -27.67
CA ILE A 336 4.64 1.27 -27.54
C ILE A 336 6.06 0.80 -27.20
N ASP A 337 7.08 1.62 -27.46
CA ASP A 337 8.45 1.30 -27.05
C ASP A 337 8.52 1.17 -25.52
N PRO A 338 8.93 0.01 -24.97
CA PRO A 338 9.03 -0.19 -23.53
C PRO A 338 9.96 0.82 -22.83
N LYS A 339 10.90 1.42 -23.55
CA LYS A 339 11.83 2.43 -23.01
C LYS A 339 11.14 3.72 -22.59
N ILE A 340 9.97 4.04 -23.16
CA ILE A 340 9.22 5.24 -22.75
C ILE A 340 8.42 5.01 -21.48
N ILE A 341 8.18 3.75 -21.08
CA ILE A 341 7.48 3.42 -19.85
C ILE A 341 8.43 3.61 -18.67
N THR A 342 8.41 4.81 -18.14
CA THR A 342 9.24 5.26 -17.01
C THR A 342 8.35 5.72 -15.86
N VAL A 343 8.93 5.93 -14.70
CA VAL A 343 8.24 6.52 -13.54
C VAL A 343 7.58 7.85 -13.91
N ASP A 344 8.31 8.69 -14.67
CA ASP A 344 7.79 9.98 -15.14
C ASP A 344 6.60 9.83 -16.10
N TRP A 345 6.65 8.84 -16.99
CA TRP A 345 5.54 8.52 -17.89
C TRP A 345 4.29 8.04 -17.13
N VAL A 346 4.47 7.21 -16.10
CA VAL A 346 3.34 6.72 -15.29
C VAL A 346 2.68 7.85 -14.54
N PHE A 347 3.47 8.67 -13.85
CA PHE A 347 2.96 9.79 -13.06
C PHE A 347 2.77 11.08 -13.87
N GLU A 348 2.95 11.04 -15.20
CA GLU A 348 2.72 12.16 -16.13
C GLU A 348 3.47 13.44 -15.72
N GLY A 349 4.68 13.29 -15.19
CA GLY A 349 5.48 14.41 -14.68
C GLY A 349 4.93 15.10 -13.42
N LYS A 350 3.80 14.63 -12.88
CA LYS A 350 3.12 15.26 -11.74
C LYS A 350 3.84 15.01 -10.41
N TRP A 351 4.63 13.94 -10.33
CA TRP A 351 5.35 13.56 -9.13
C TRP A 351 6.62 12.77 -9.45
N LYS A 352 7.68 13.05 -8.69
CA LYS A 352 8.93 12.29 -8.70
C LYS A 352 9.16 11.71 -7.31
N PRO A 353 9.18 10.39 -7.16
CA PRO A 353 9.31 9.73 -5.84
C PRO A 353 10.70 9.90 -5.20
N PHE A 354 11.71 10.40 -5.92
CA PHE A 354 13.11 10.59 -5.50
C PHE A 354 13.62 11.99 -5.83
#